data_a7e0ee0aa536bd295c8c006b4f5ca61b
#
_entry.id   a7e0ee0aa536bd295c8c006b4f5ca61b
#
_cell.length_a   1.000
_cell.length_b   1.000
_cell.length_c   1.000
_cell.angle_alpha   90.00
_cell.angle_beta   90.00
_cell.angle_gamma   90.00
#
_symmetry.space_group_name_H-M   'P 1'
#
loop_
_entity.id
_entity.type
_entity.pdbx_description
1 polymer ?
#
loop_
_entity_poly.entity_id
_entity_poly.type
_entity_poly.pdbx_seq_one_letter_code
_entity_poly.pdbx_strand_id
1 'polypeptide(L)'
;MPTDEELVDFASAMTAFEGKHFATAMRLLSPFANDGNAEAQHRMAIMYQNGLGCARSDEAAYKWMKAAADNGFAVAEHGLGFMYMEGECADKNIDEAIKWFTKAAEQGLVGSQTTLAMMYHEGNGVDKDLVEAKKWYDLAGFTDMDLK
;
A
#
# COMPACT_ATOMS: atom_id res chain seq x y z
N MET A 1 -15.53 9.16 -17.41
CA MET A 1 -15.02 10.46 -16.91
C MET A 1 -15.84 10.92 -15.71
N PRO A 2 -15.21 11.26 -14.59
CA PRO A 2 -15.94 11.81 -13.46
C PRO A 2 -16.49 13.20 -13.81
N THR A 3 -17.63 13.54 -13.23
CA THR A 3 -18.23 14.88 -13.38
C THR A 3 -17.47 15.88 -12.50
N ASP A 4 -17.67 17.19 -12.74
CA ASP A 4 -17.08 18.23 -11.90
C ASP A 4 -17.57 18.12 -10.45
N GLU A 5 -18.83 17.74 -10.25
CA GLU A 5 -19.40 17.50 -8.91
C GLU A 5 -18.72 16.33 -8.22
N GLU A 6 -18.47 15.23 -8.92
CA GLU A 6 -17.77 14.05 -8.38
C GLU A 6 -16.33 14.39 -8.01
N LEU A 7 -15.65 15.20 -8.82
CA LEU A 7 -14.28 15.64 -8.51
C LEU A 7 -14.25 16.51 -7.26
N VAL A 8 -15.21 17.42 -7.08
CA VAL A 8 -15.32 18.26 -5.88
C VAL A 8 -15.62 17.38 -4.66
N ASP A 9 -16.52 16.40 -4.78
CA ASP A 9 -16.87 15.49 -3.68
C ASP A 9 -15.68 14.65 -3.27
N PHE A 10 -14.89 14.15 -4.24
CA PHE A 10 -13.68 13.39 -3.93
C PHE A 10 -12.64 14.27 -3.24
N ALA A 11 -12.42 15.49 -3.72
CA ALA A 11 -11.51 16.43 -3.09
C ALA A 11 -11.95 16.75 -1.65
N SER A 12 -13.25 16.89 -1.42
CA SER A 12 -13.81 17.10 -0.08
C SER A 12 -13.55 15.91 0.83
N ALA A 13 -13.68 14.69 0.30
CA ALA A 13 -13.40 13.47 1.04
C ALA A 13 -11.92 13.40 1.46
N MET A 14 -11.02 13.72 0.55
CA MET A 14 -9.58 13.73 0.84
C MET A 14 -9.22 14.83 1.84
N THR A 15 -9.82 16.00 1.73
CA THR A 15 -9.62 17.09 2.68
C THR A 15 -10.08 16.68 4.09
N ALA A 16 -11.22 16.00 4.19
CA ALA A 16 -11.72 15.49 5.47
C ALA A 16 -10.74 14.48 6.08
N PHE A 17 -10.19 13.58 5.26
CA PHE A 17 -9.20 12.61 5.71
C PHE A 17 -7.93 13.30 6.22
N GLU A 18 -7.39 14.23 5.45
CA GLU A 18 -6.17 14.96 5.81
C GLU A 18 -6.37 15.83 7.04
N GLY A 19 -7.56 16.38 7.22
CA GLY A 19 -7.94 17.16 8.41
C GLY A 19 -8.28 16.30 9.62
N LYS A 20 -8.16 14.98 9.52
CA LYS A 20 -8.48 14.02 10.59
C LYS A 20 -9.95 14.00 10.98
N HIS A 21 -10.83 14.42 10.09
CA HIS A 21 -12.27 14.28 10.24
C HIS A 21 -12.71 12.92 9.70
N PHE A 22 -12.30 11.86 10.40
CA PHE A 22 -12.36 10.51 9.86
C PHE A 22 -13.78 9.97 9.67
N ALA A 23 -14.72 10.30 10.56
CA ALA A 23 -16.12 9.89 10.37
C ALA A 23 -16.70 10.48 9.08
N THR A 24 -16.42 11.77 8.84
CA THR A 24 -16.84 12.46 7.61
C THR A 24 -16.13 11.86 6.39
N ALA A 25 -14.81 11.63 6.51
CA ALA A 25 -14.02 11.02 5.43
C ALA A 25 -14.56 9.64 5.06
N MET A 26 -14.89 8.81 6.04
CA MET A 26 -15.45 7.47 5.81
C MET A 26 -16.75 7.56 5.01
N ARG A 27 -17.65 8.45 5.42
CA ARG A 27 -18.93 8.64 4.74
C ARG A 27 -18.75 9.12 3.30
N LEU A 28 -17.81 10.06 3.08
CA LEU A 28 -17.57 10.64 1.75
C LEU A 28 -16.78 9.72 0.83
N LEU A 29 -15.84 8.93 1.38
CA LEU A 29 -15.01 8.01 0.59
C LEU A 29 -15.75 6.74 0.19
N SER A 30 -16.72 6.28 1.00
CA SER A 30 -17.39 5.00 0.77
C SER A 30 -17.98 4.84 -0.64
N PRO A 31 -18.72 5.82 -1.20
CA PRO A 31 -19.24 5.67 -2.57
C PRO A 31 -18.14 5.50 -3.60
N PHE A 32 -17.03 6.26 -3.47
CA PHE A 32 -15.92 6.15 -4.42
C PHE A 32 -15.21 4.80 -4.30
N ALA A 33 -15.01 4.30 -3.08
CA ALA A 33 -14.41 3.00 -2.86
C ALA A 33 -15.28 1.88 -3.44
N ASN A 34 -16.59 1.96 -3.24
CA ASN A 34 -17.55 0.99 -3.78
C ASN A 34 -17.57 1.01 -5.31
N ASP A 35 -17.32 2.16 -5.92
CA ASP A 35 -17.28 2.32 -7.38
C ASP A 35 -15.90 1.94 -7.98
N GLY A 36 -14.95 1.47 -7.17
CA GLY A 36 -13.67 0.99 -7.65
C GLY A 36 -12.54 2.00 -7.64
N ASN A 37 -12.72 3.16 -7.00
CA ASN A 37 -11.64 4.15 -6.88
C ASN A 37 -10.57 3.61 -5.93
N ALA A 38 -9.40 3.30 -6.48
CA ALA A 38 -8.31 2.65 -5.73
C ALA A 38 -7.78 3.52 -4.60
N GLU A 39 -7.67 4.83 -4.79
CA GLU A 39 -7.19 5.73 -3.74
C GLU A 39 -8.18 5.76 -2.57
N ALA A 40 -9.48 5.83 -2.86
CA ALA A 40 -10.53 5.76 -1.83
C ALA A 40 -10.48 4.42 -1.08
N GLN A 41 -10.31 3.32 -1.81
CA GLN A 41 -10.17 1.99 -1.23
C GLN A 41 -8.97 1.90 -0.28
N HIS A 42 -7.84 2.45 -0.69
CA HIS A 42 -6.63 2.49 0.14
C HIS A 42 -6.86 3.29 1.43
N ARG A 43 -7.50 4.45 1.34
CA ARG A 43 -7.82 5.26 2.53
C ARG A 43 -8.78 4.51 3.47
N MET A 44 -9.78 3.82 2.91
CA MET A 44 -10.68 2.98 3.70
C MET A 44 -9.92 1.89 4.44
N ALA A 45 -8.96 1.25 3.77
CA ALA A 45 -8.14 0.22 4.39
C ALA A 45 -7.37 0.76 5.60
N ILE A 46 -6.75 1.92 5.45
CA ILE A 46 -6.01 2.58 6.53
C ILE A 46 -6.94 2.89 7.71
N MET A 47 -8.13 3.40 7.42
CA MET A 47 -9.08 3.75 8.47
C MET A 47 -9.53 2.52 9.26
N TYR A 48 -9.83 1.41 8.60
CA TYR A 48 -10.18 0.16 9.28
C TYR A 48 -9.01 -0.45 10.03
N GLN A 49 -7.80 -0.35 9.47
CA GLN A 49 -6.60 -0.91 10.09
C GLN A 49 -6.27 -0.22 11.43
N ASN A 50 -6.55 1.08 11.51
CA ASN A 50 -6.18 1.91 12.66
C ASN A 50 -7.38 2.37 13.49
N GLY A 51 -8.59 2.00 13.11
CA GLY A 51 -9.80 2.41 13.84
C GLY A 51 -10.05 3.91 13.73
N LEU A 52 -9.89 4.49 12.55
CA LEU A 52 -10.08 5.93 12.33
C LEU A 52 -11.47 6.18 11.76
N GLY A 53 -12.33 6.82 12.56
CA GLY A 53 -13.73 7.10 12.17
C GLY A 53 -14.63 5.88 12.15
N CYS A 54 -14.14 4.74 12.59
CA CYS A 54 -14.85 3.46 12.62
C CYS A 54 -14.17 2.54 13.63
N ALA A 55 -14.81 1.44 13.97
CA ALA A 55 -14.15 0.40 14.76
C ALA A 55 -13.08 -0.29 13.90
N ARG A 56 -11.93 -0.60 14.50
CA ARG A 56 -10.88 -1.36 13.83
C ARG A 56 -11.44 -2.69 13.32
N SER A 57 -11.09 -3.05 12.09
CA SER A 57 -11.48 -4.33 11.50
C SER A 57 -10.37 -4.82 10.58
N ASP A 58 -9.67 -5.87 11.00
CA ASP A 58 -8.62 -6.48 10.18
C ASP A 58 -9.18 -7.05 8.89
N GLU A 59 -10.37 -7.64 8.94
CA GLU A 59 -11.04 -8.19 7.76
C GLU A 59 -11.35 -7.10 6.73
N ALA A 60 -11.94 -6.00 7.17
CA ALA A 60 -12.26 -4.88 6.28
C ALA A 60 -11.01 -4.19 5.77
N ALA A 61 -9.98 -4.04 6.61
CA ALA A 61 -8.70 -3.46 6.21
C ALA A 61 -8.06 -4.28 5.09
N TYR A 62 -8.00 -5.59 5.23
CA TYR A 62 -7.48 -6.48 4.20
C TYR A 62 -8.29 -6.40 2.91
N LYS A 63 -9.62 -6.48 3.03
CA LYS A 63 -10.53 -6.41 1.88
C LYS A 63 -10.26 -5.16 1.03
N TRP A 64 -10.21 -4.00 1.65
CA TRP A 64 -10.02 -2.74 0.93
C TRP A 64 -8.59 -2.56 0.42
N MET A 65 -7.59 -2.97 1.18
CA MET A 65 -6.20 -2.93 0.73
C MET A 65 -6.00 -3.83 -0.50
N LYS A 66 -6.56 -5.05 -0.44
CA LYS A 66 -6.52 -6.00 -1.56
C LYS A 66 -7.21 -5.43 -2.80
N ALA A 67 -8.39 -4.82 -2.62
CA ALA A 67 -9.12 -4.20 -3.73
C ALA A 67 -8.30 -3.10 -4.40
N ALA A 68 -7.69 -2.22 -3.62
CA ALA A 68 -6.85 -1.13 -4.14
C ALA A 68 -5.61 -1.69 -4.85
N ALA A 69 -4.98 -2.70 -4.26
CA ALA A 69 -3.81 -3.36 -4.86
C ALA A 69 -4.16 -4.06 -6.17
N ASP A 70 -5.30 -4.75 -6.22
CA ASP A 70 -5.79 -5.41 -7.45
C ASP A 70 -6.09 -4.40 -8.55
N ASN A 71 -6.41 -3.16 -8.19
CA ASN A 71 -6.59 -2.05 -9.12
C ASN A 71 -5.28 -1.37 -9.51
N GLY A 72 -4.13 -1.92 -9.11
CA GLY A 72 -2.81 -1.42 -9.52
C GLY A 72 -2.34 -0.20 -8.77
N PHE A 73 -2.92 0.14 -7.62
CA PHE A 73 -2.49 1.28 -6.82
C PHE A 73 -1.21 0.90 -6.05
N ALA A 74 -0.08 1.46 -6.48
CA ALA A 74 1.24 1.04 -5.97
C ALA A 74 1.37 1.13 -4.45
N VAL A 75 0.85 2.18 -3.84
CA VAL A 75 0.89 2.36 -2.38
C VAL A 75 0.12 1.25 -1.67
N ALA A 76 -1.00 0.81 -2.25
CA ALA A 76 -1.78 -0.30 -1.70
C ALA A 76 -1.08 -1.65 -1.91
N GLU A 77 -0.42 -1.84 -3.04
CA GLU A 77 0.41 -3.04 -3.27
C GLU A 77 1.50 -3.15 -2.20
N HIS A 78 2.16 -2.04 -1.90
CA HIS A 78 3.15 -1.96 -0.83
C HIS A 78 2.52 -2.27 0.54
N GLY A 79 1.37 -1.66 0.83
CA GLY A 79 0.64 -1.90 2.07
C GLY A 79 0.22 -3.35 2.24
N LEU A 80 -0.26 -3.97 1.17
CA LEU A 80 -0.62 -5.39 1.18
C LEU A 80 0.60 -6.27 1.39
N GLY A 81 1.74 -5.91 0.78
CA GLY A 81 3.01 -6.58 1.02
C GLY A 81 3.37 -6.61 2.50
N PHE A 82 3.22 -5.49 3.19
CA PHE A 82 3.47 -5.41 4.63
C PHE A 82 2.49 -6.25 5.44
N MET A 83 1.22 -6.29 5.07
CA MET A 83 0.25 -7.15 5.76
C MET A 83 0.68 -8.60 5.72
N TYR A 84 1.13 -9.08 4.56
CA TYR A 84 1.63 -10.46 4.43
C TYR A 84 2.97 -10.67 5.12
N MET A 85 3.87 -9.68 5.08
CA MET A 85 5.19 -9.79 5.70
C MET A 85 5.11 -9.89 7.22
N GLU A 86 4.26 -9.07 7.82
CA GLU A 86 4.11 -8.98 9.28
C GLU A 86 3.04 -9.92 9.83
N GLY A 87 2.20 -10.50 8.97
CA GLY A 87 1.06 -11.28 9.42
C GLY A 87 -0.01 -10.39 10.07
N GLU A 88 -0.15 -9.16 9.61
CA GLU A 88 -1.14 -8.21 10.11
C GLU A 88 -2.31 -8.14 9.14
N CYS A 89 -3.53 -8.33 9.65
CA CYS A 89 -4.76 -8.35 8.87
C CYS A 89 -4.87 -9.52 7.89
N ALA A 90 -3.80 -10.29 7.70
CA ALA A 90 -3.74 -11.48 6.86
C ALA A 90 -2.71 -12.44 7.46
N ASP A 91 -2.82 -13.72 7.17
CA ASP A 91 -1.83 -14.69 7.60
C ASP A 91 -0.47 -14.39 6.98
N LYS A 92 0.59 -14.50 7.78
CA LYS A 92 1.95 -14.23 7.31
C LYS A 92 2.29 -15.11 6.11
N ASN A 93 2.74 -14.48 5.04
CA ASN A 93 3.11 -15.16 3.80
C ASN A 93 4.17 -14.34 3.09
N ILE A 94 5.44 -14.72 3.25
CA ILE A 94 6.56 -13.96 2.70
C ILE A 94 6.56 -13.99 1.16
N ASP A 95 6.17 -15.11 0.55
CA ASP A 95 6.11 -15.20 -0.92
C ASP A 95 5.10 -14.20 -1.50
N GLU A 96 3.94 -14.07 -0.88
CA GLU A 96 2.95 -13.06 -1.27
C GLU A 96 3.47 -11.65 -1.02
N ALA A 97 4.15 -11.43 0.10
CA ALA A 97 4.73 -10.12 0.41
C ALA A 97 5.70 -9.68 -0.70
N ILE A 98 6.61 -10.56 -1.10
CA ILE A 98 7.59 -10.26 -2.15
C ILE A 98 6.90 -9.97 -3.48
N LYS A 99 5.89 -10.74 -3.82
CA LYS A 99 5.10 -10.54 -5.04
C LYS A 99 4.51 -9.12 -5.09
N TRP A 100 3.87 -8.68 -3.99
CA TRP A 100 3.24 -7.37 -3.95
C TRP A 100 4.25 -6.23 -3.87
N PHE A 101 5.34 -6.40 -3.09
CA PHE A 101 6.44 -5.42 -3.09
C PHE A 101 7.06 -5.28 -4.48
N THR A 102 7.23 -6.39 -5.21
CA THR A 102 7.80 -6.36 -6.56
C THR A 102 6.91 -5.58 -7.51
N LYS A 103 5.59 -5.80 -7.46
CA LYS A 103 4.65 -5.04 -8.29
C LYS A 103 4.73 -3.54 -8.02
N ALA A 104 4.73 -3.14 -6.76
CA ALA A 104 4.84 -1.74 -6.39
C ALA A 104 6.19 -1.14 -6.81
N ALA A 105 7.28 -1.89 -6.60
CA ALA A 105 8.63 -1.47 -6.97
C ALA A 105 8.79 -1.29 -8.47
N GLU A 106 8.17 -2.16 -9.28
CA GLU A 106 8.18 -2.05 -10.74
C GLU A 106 7.44 -0.81 -11.22
N GLN A 107 6.50 -0.29 -10.44
CA GLN A 107 5.82 0.98 -10.72
C GLN A 107 6.64 2.19 -10.30
N GLY A 108 7.80 1.98 -9.70
CA GLY A 108 8.70 3.06 -9.28
C GLY A 108 8.52 3.50 -7.83
N LEU A 109 7.78 2.76 -7.01
CA LEU A 109 7.60 3.13 -5.60
C LEU A 109 8.90 2.87 -4.84
N VAL A 110 9.56 3.95 -4.43
CA VAL A 110 10.90 3.90 -3.79
C VAL A 110 10.88 3.07 -2.50
N GLY A 111 9.83 3.21 -1.69
CA GLY A 111 9.70 2.42 -0.46
C GLY A 111 9.73 0.92 -0.70
N SER A 112 9.05 0.45 -1.77
CA SER A 112 9.05 -0.97 -2.13
C SER A 112 10.39 -1.41 -2.69
N GLN A 113 11.03 -0.57 -3.51
CA GLN A 113 12.36 -0.85 -4.04
C GLN A 113 13.38 -1.02 -2.93
N THR A 114 13.35 -0.11 -1.94
CA THR A 114 14.24 -0.17 -0.78
C THR A 114 13.97 -1.42 0.07
N THR A 115 12.69 -1.73 0.29
CA THR A 115 12.30 -2.92 1.07
C THR A 115 12.80 -4.20 0.41
N LEU A 116 12.60 -4.35 -0.90
CA LEU A 116 13.12 -5.51 -1.63
C LEU A 116 14.65 -5.58 -1.58
N ALA A 117 15.31 -4.43 -1.76
CA ALA A 117 16.78 -4.37 -1.70
C ALA A 117 17.29 -4.90 -0.35
N MET A 118 16.67 -4.46 0.74
CA MET A 118 17.04 -4.92 2.09
C MET A 118 16.77 -6.41 2.28
N MET A 119 15.64 -6.91 1.76
CA MET A 119 15.31 -8.33 1.87
C MET A 119 16.35 -9.20 1.16
N TYR A 120 16.74 -8.84 -0.06
CA TYR A 120 17.78 -9.57 -0.79
C TYR A 120 19.17 -9.39 -0.19
N HIS A 121 19.46 -8.21 0.35
CA HIS A 121 20.74 -7.92 1.01
C HIS A 121 20.93 -8.79 2.26
N GLU A 122 19.88 -8.95 3.04
CA GLU A 122 19.94 -9.67 4.33
C GLU A 122 19.56 -11.15 4.19
N GLY A 123 18.96 -11.55 3.08
CA GLY A 123 18.42 -12.90 2.93
C GLY A 123 17.18 -13.11 3.80
N ASN A 124 16.35 -12.09 3.97
CA ASN A 124 15.16 -12.15 4.80
C ASN A 124 13.94 -12.57 3.97
N GLY A 125 13.54 -13.84 4.13
CA GLY A 125 12.41 -14.41 3.39
C GLY A 125 12.72 -14.79 1.96
N VAL A 126 13.92 -14.46 1.48
CA VAL A 126 14.47 -14.83 0.17
C VAL A 126 15.92 -15.24 0.37
N ASP A 127 16.50 -15.96 -0.57
CA ASP A 127 17.93 -16.22 -0.56
C ASP A 127 18.69 -14.89 -0.73
N LYS A 128 19.74 -14.73 0.06
CA LYS A 128 20.61 -13.55 -0.04
C LYS A 128 21.15 -13.44 -1.47
N ASP A 129 20.94 -12.28 -2.07
CA ASP A 129 21.36 -12.01 -3.45
C ASP A 129 21.80 -10.54 -3.55
N LEU A 130 23.11 -10.32 -3.53
CA LEU A 130 23.66 -8.96 -3.56
C LEU A 130 23.49 -8.30 -4.94
N VAL A 131 23.37 -9.07 -6.00
CA VAL A 131 23.09 -8.54 -7.34
C VAL A 131 21.69 -7.97 -7.42
N GLU A 132 20.68 -8.73 -6.95
CA GLU A 132 19.31 -8.26 -6.87
C GLU A 132 19.18 -7.07 -5.91
N ALA A 133 19.85 -7.14 -4.74
CA ALA A 133 19.84 -6.06 -3.79
C ALA A 133 20.36 -4.76 -4.40
N LYS A 134 21.50 -4.84 -5.10
CA LYS A 134 22.10 -3.66 -5.76
C LYS A 134 21.18 -3.09 -6.82
N LYS A 135 20.56 -3.95 -7.62
CA LYS A 135 19.59 -3.52 -8.65
C LYS A 135 18.49 -2.65 -8.05
N TRP A 136 17.89 -3.12 -6.95
CA TRP A 136 16.80 -2.39 -6.31
C TRP A 136 17.28 -1.13 -5.58
N TYR A 137 18.46 -1.18 -4.93
CA TYR A 137 19.06 0.03 -4.33
C TYR A 137 19.34 1.09 -5.40
N ASP A 138 19.89 0.69 -6.55
CA ASP A 138 20.18 1.63 -7.63
C ASP A 138 18.89 2.29 -8.15
N LEU A 139 17.83 1.52 -8.35
CA LEU A 139 16.53 2.04 -8.78
C LEU A 139 15.93 3.00 -7.75
N ALA A 140 16.17 2.74 -6.47
CA ALA A 140 15.69 3.59 -5.37
C ALA A 140 16.53 4.86 -5.19
N GLY A 141 17.65 5.00 -5.90
CA GLY A 141 18.52 6.16 -5.83
C GLY A 141 19.76 5.98 -4.95
N PHE A 142 20.00 4.79 -4.40
CA PHE A 142 21.16 4.50 -3.54
C PHE A 142 22.27 3.86 -4.38
N THR A 143 22.85 4.64 -5.31
CA THR A 143 23.77 4.11 -6.32
C THR A 143 25.18 3.84 -5.81
N ASP A 144 25.55 4.40 -4.65
CA ASP A 144 26.88 4.27 -4.08
C ASP A 144 26.97 3.25 -2.93
N MET A 145 25.99 2.36 -2.83
CA MET A 145 25.97 1.35 -1.78
C MET A 145 27.06 0.30 -1.99
N ASP A 146 27.90 0.13 -0.99
CA ASP A 146 28.90 -0.95 -0.95
C ASP A 146 28.26 -2.14 -0.20
N LEU A 147 27.86 -3.13 -0.96
CA LEU A 147 27.14 -4.31 -0.44
C LEU A 147 28.14 -5.42 -0.11
N LYS A 148 28.12 -5.87 1.15
CA LYS A 148 28.96 -6.97 1.63
C LYS A 148 28.13 -8.13 2.13
#